data_7aa3136c1812e0a71c9708066797e475
#
_entry.id   7aa3136c1812e0a71c9708066797e475
#
_cell.length_a   1.000
_cell.length_b   1.000
_cell.length_c   1.000
_cell.angle_alpha   90.00
_cell.angle_beta   90.00
_cell.angle_gamma   90.00
#
_symmetry.space_group_name_H-M   'P 1'
#
loop_
_entity.id
_entity.type
_entity.pdbx_description
1 polymer ?
#
loop_
_entity_poly.entity_id
_entity_poly.type
_entity_poly.pdbx_seq_one_letter_code
_entity_poly.pdbx_strand_id
1 'polypeptide(L)'
;MSTVAVTGFIEADAVDVWCLLTDLSDRAARLTGAGPVEVLTPGPFGPGTAWRAERAQPGGSTLTEEFLVVEALAPQRLVLCSSGAGADYRITWRLRPARRRRGPRTAVTVTQEAVPTDPYGRVVALLLGGLAARAVEVALRRDLADLAVAARAAGSLEAA
;
A
#
# COMPACT_ATOMS: atom_id res chain seq x y z
N MET A 1 10.42 15.77 7.25
CA MET A 1 9.72 14.49 7.28
C MET A 1 8.22 14.77 7.16
N SER A 2 7.54 14.17 6.20
CA SER A 2 6.10 14.30 6.01
C SER A 2 5.46 12.95 6.24
N THR A 3 4.37 12.91 7.00
CA THR A 3 3.66 11.67 7.34
C THR A 3 2.18 11.82 6.99
N VAL A 4 1.65 10.86 6.25
CA VAL A 4 0.22 10.73 5.94
C VAL A 4 -0.25 9.38 6.44
N ALA A 5 -1.36 9.34 7.16
CA ALA A 5 -1.96 8.10 7.66
C ALA A 5 -3.45 8.06 7.32
N VAL A 6 -3.92 6.91 6.86
CA VAL A 6 -5.33 6.65 6.55
C VAL A 6 -5.74 5.34 7.20
N THR A 7 -6.92 5.30 7.78
CA THR A 7 -7.52 4.08 8.33
C THR A 7 -8.83 3.78 7.62
N GLY A 8 -8.99 2.53 7.22
CA GLY A 8 -10.22 1.99 6.64
C GLY A 8 -10.62 0.69 7.33
N PHE A 9 -11.86 0.24 7.08
CA PHE A 9 -12.38 -1.02 7.58
C PHE A 9 -12.70 -1.95 6.43
N ILE A 10 -12.23 -3.19 6.53
CA ILE A 10 -12.46 -4.24 5.55
C ILE A 10 -13.25 -5.36 6.21
N GLU A 11 -14.32 -5.81 5.54
CA GLU A 11 -15.23 -6.84 6.01
C GLU A 11 -14.66 -8.23 5.67
N ALA A 12 -13.53 -8.56 6.29
CA ALA A 12 -12.82 -9.84 6.18
C ALA A 12 -11.90 -10.02 7.39
N ASP A 13 -11.45 -11.22 7.62
CA ASP A 13 -10.43 -11.54 8.63
C ASP A 13 -9.08 -10.94 8.27
N ALA A 14 -8.26 -10.65 9.29
CA ALA A 14 -6.94 -10.08 9.09
C ALA A 14 -6.01 -10.99 8.25
N VAL A 15 -6.20 -12.31 8.33
CA VAL A 15 -5.46 -13.28 7.52
C VAL A 15 -5.81 -13.14 6.05
N ASP A 16 -7.10 -13.04 5.70
CA ASP A 16 -7.55 -12.89 4.32
C ASP A 16 -7.09 -11.56 3.73
N VAL A 17 -7.22 -10.47 4.50
CA VAL A 17 -6.71 -9.15 4.11
C VAL A 17 -5.20 -9.18 3.90
N TRP A 18 -4.46 -9.90 4.76
CA TRP A 18 -3.02 -10.07 4.63
C TRP A 18 -2.65 -10.81 3.35
N CYS A 19 -3.33 -11.92 3.04
CA CYS A 19 -3.11 -12.67 1.80
C CYS A 19 -3.31 -11.79 0.57
N LEU A 20 -4.40 -11.00 0.53
CA LEU A 20 -4.65 -10.06 -0.56
C LEU A 20 -3.58 -8.97 -0.68
N LEU A 21 -3.08 -8.47 0.44
CA LEU A 21 -2.06 -7.42 0.49
C LEU A 21 -0.70 -7.91 0.00
N THR A 22 -0.36 -9.16 0.27
CA THR A 22 0.96 -9.77 0.00
C THR A 22 1.03 -10.59 -1.28
N ASP A 23 -0.10 -10.88 -1.91
CA ASP A 23 -0.16 -11.53 -3.21
C ASP A 23 0.18 -10.53 -4.32
N LEU A 24 1.41 -10.59 -4.80
CA LEU A 24 1.91 -9.71 -5.87
C LEU A 24 1.43 -10.12 -7.26
N SER A 25 1.02 -11.39 -7.46
CA SER A 25 0.67 -11.92 -8.78
C SER A 25 -0.56 -11.25 -9.38
N ASP A 26 -1.58 -10.96 -8.56
CA ASP A 26 -2.84 -10.34 -8.98
C ASP A 26 -2.96 -8.86 -8.59
N ARG A 27 -1.88 -8.25 -8.11
CA ARG A 27 -1.90 -6.88 -7.60
C ARG A 27 -2.38 -5.87 -8.64
N ALA A 28 -1.94 -6.02 -9.88
CA ALA A 28 -2.37 -5.14 -10.99
C ALA A 28 -3.87 -5.24 -11.29
N ALA A 29 -4.45 -6.43 -11.13
CA ALA A 29 -5.88 -6.65 -11.35
C ALA A 29 -6.75 -6.10 -10.20
N ARG A 30 -6.19 -5.98 -9.00
CA ARG A 30 -6.92 -5.58 -7.79
C ARG A 30 -6.84 -4.09 -7.47
N LEU A 31 -5.73 -3.43 -7.81
CA LEU A 31 -5.52 -2.02 -7.48
C LEU A 31 -5.75 -1.13 -8.70
N THR A 32 -6.74 -0.24 -8.60
CA THR A 32 -7.03 0.75 -9.64
C THR A 32 -5.84 1.70 -9.81
N GLY A 33 -5.25 1.71 -11.00
CA GLY A 33 -4.08 2.53 -11.31
C GLY A 33 -2.73 1.86 -11.01
N ALA A 34 -2.71 0.61 -10.53
CA ALA A 34 -1.52 -0.20 -10.54
C ALA A 34 -1.35 -0.83 -11.93
N GLY A 35 -0.17 -0.65 -12.51
CA GLY A 35 0.24 -1.34 -13.73
C GLY A 35 0.85 -2.71 -13.42
N PRO A 36 1.49 -3.33 -14.41
CA PRO A 36 2.17 -4.61 -14.25
C PRO A 36 3.15 -4.61 -13.07
N VAL A 37 3.20 -5.73 -12.36
CA VAL A 37 4.15 -5.97 -11.27
C VAL A 37 5.19 -6.96 -11.73
N GLU A 38 6.46 -6.57 -11.62
CA GLU A 38 7.62 -7.42 -11.86
C GLU A 38 8.27 -7.77 -10.52
N VAL A 39 8.24 -9.05 -10.14
CA VAL A 39 8.93 -9.52 -8.92
C VAL A 39 10.41 -9.65 -9.22
N LEU A 40 11.24 -8.93 -8.46
CA LEU A 40 12.69 -8.85 -8.66
C LEU A 40 13.46 -9.92 -7.87
N THR A 41 12.86 -10.46 -6.80
CA THR A 41 13.48 -11.46 -5.94
C THR A 41 12.70 -12.77 -6.00
N PRO A 42 13.37 -13.92 -6.18
CA PRO A 42 12.71 -15.22 -6.12
C PRO A 42 12.36 -15.61 -4.68
N GLY A 43 11.41 -16.54 -4.54
CA GLY A 43 11.05 -17.14 -3.26
C GLY A 43 9.75 -16.62 -2.66
N PRO A 44 9.40 -17.07 -1.45
CA PRO A 44 8.18 -16.68 -0.76
C PRO A 44 8.21 -15.21 -0.33
N PHE A 45 7.03 -14.59 -0.25
CA PHE A 45 6.88 -13.21 0.22
C PHE A 45 7.35 -13.07 1.67
N GLY A 46 8.23 -12.10 1.92
CA GLY A 46 8.77 -11.81 3.24
C GLY A 46 9.81 -10.70 3.21
N PRO A 47 10.50 -10.44 4.33
CA PRO A 47 11.60 -9.47 4.36
C PRO A 47 12.64 -9.78 3.27
N GLY A 48 13.04 -8.75 2.51
CA GLY A 48 13.92 -8.87 1.35
C GLY A 48 13.20 -9.08 0.02
N THR A 49 11.90 -9.39 0.00
CA THR A 49 11.13 -9.42 -1.24
C THR A 49 11.11 -8.04 -1.87
N ALA A 50 11.50 -7.96 -3.14
CA ALA A 50 11.50 -6.72 -3.91
C ALA A 50 10.69 -6.91 -5.20
N TRP A 51 9.98 -5.86 -5.60
CA TRP A 51 9.27 -5.81 -6.87
C TRP A 51 9.25 -4.40 -7.42
N ARG A 52 9.01 -4.34 -8.72
CA ARG A 52 8.79 -3.11 -9.47
C ARG A 52 7.32 -3.03 -9.90
N ALA A 53 6.71 -1.88 -9.76
CA ALA A 53 5.35 -1.64 -10.21
C ALA A 53 5.27 -0.34 -11.02
N GLU A 54 4.45 -0.36 -12.06
CA GLU A 54 4.12 0.83 -12.81
C GLU A 54 2.86 1.47 -12.25
N ARG A 55 2.87 2.80 -12.18
CA ARG A 55 1.71 3.58 -11.74
C ARG A 55 1.43 4.69 -12.76
N ALA A 56 0.20 4.73 -13.25
CA ALA A 56 -0.24 5.83 -14.10
C ALA A 56 -0.30 7.14 -13.32
N GLN A 57 0.24 8.19 -13.91
CA GLN A 57 0.20 9.55 -13.35
C GLN A 57 -0.82 10.44 -14.06
N PRO A 58 -1.32 11.49 -13.39
CA PRO A 58 -2.06 12.54 -14.04
C PRO A 58 -1.24 13.13 -15.20
N GLY A 59 -1.82 13.19 -16.42
CA GLY A 59 -1.11 13.64 -17.60
C GLY A 59 -0.61 12.53 -18.54
N GLY A 60 -0.89 11.24 -18.21
CA GLY A 60 -0.65 10.10 -19.08
C GLY A 60 0.78 9.54 -19.04
N SER A 61 1.65 10.07 -18.18
CA SER A 61 2.95 9.47 -17.91
C SER A 61 2.84 8.28 -16.97
N THR A 62 3.80 7.37 -17.04
CA THR A 62 3.92 6.22 -16.13
C THR A 62 5.11 6.43 -15.20
N LEU A 63 4.92 6.23 -13.91
CA LEU A 63 5.98 6.20 -12.92
C LEU A 63 6.27 4.74 -12.57
N THR A 64 7.53 4.34 -12.67
CA THR A 64 8.00 3.04 -12.19
C THR A 64 8.54 3.20 -10.77
N GLU A 65 7.99 2.44 -9.84
CA GLU A 65 8.40 2.44 -8.44
C GLU A 65 8.93 1.06 -8.06
N GLU A 66 10.02 1.03 -7.31
CA GLU A 66 10.56 -0.19 -6.72
C GLU A 66 10.25 -0.23 -5.23
N PHE A 67 9.79 -1.38 -4.76
CA PHE A 67 9.44 -1.62 -3.38
C PHE A 67 10.28 -2.75 -2.80
N LEU A 68 10.69 -2.58 -1.56
CA LEU A 68 11.39 -3.58 -0.76
C LEU A 68 10.62 -3.86 0.53
N VAL A 69 10.36 -5.12 0.83
CA VAL A 69 9.82 -5.54 2.13
C VAL A 69 10.92 -5.46 3.19
N VAL A 70 10.73 -4.61 4.17
CA VAL A 70 11.65 -4.44 5.31
C VAL A 70 11.21 -5.31 6.49
N GLU A 71 9.89 -5.40 6.71
CA GLU A 71 9.31 -6.18 7.80
C GLU A 71 7.99 -6.80 7.35
N ALA A 72 7.77 -8.05 7.70
CA ALA A 72 6.51 -8.77 7.48
C ALA A 72 6.15 -9.60 8.71
N LEU A 73 5.28 -9.09 9.55
CA LEU A 73 4.69 -9.77 10.71
C LEU A 73 3.25 -10.14 10.38
N ALA A 74 3.06 -11.31 9.79
CA ALA A 74 1.75 -11.80 9.37
C ALA A 74 0.86 -12.12 10.60
N PRO A 75 -0.43 -11.79 10.57
CA PRO A 75 -1.13 -10.93 9.63
C PRO A 75 -1.26 -9.48 10.12
N GLN A 76 -0.32 -8.96 10.88
CA GLN A 76 -0.48 -7.74 11.67
C GLN A 76 0.21 -6.51 11.09
N ARG A 77 1.42 -6.68 10.51
CA ARG A 77 2.23 -5.54 10.10
C ARG A 77 3.11 -5.86 8.90
N LEU A 78 3.04 -4.99 7.90
CA LEU A 78 3.92 -4.99 6.73
C LEU A 78 4.59 -3.63 6.62
N VAL A 79 5.91 -3.60 6.44
CA VAL A 79 6.69 -2.39 6.20
C VAL A 79 7.41 -2.52 4.88
N LEU A 80 7.16 -1.54 4.01
CA LEU A 80 7.79 -1.41 2.70
C LEU A 80 8.64 -0.15 2.66
N CYS A 81 9.74 -0.19 1.93
CA CYS A 81 10.50 0.98 1.52
C CYS A 81 10.46 1.12 0.01
N SER A 82 10.48 2.36 -0.46
CA SER A 82 10.59 2.72 -1.87
C SER A 82 11.44 3.96 -1.98
N SER A 83 12.35 4.01 -2.96
CA SER A 83 13.16 5.20 -3.24
C SER A 83 12.56 5.95 -4.41
N GLY A 84 12.29 7.23 -4.23
CA GLY A 84 11.79 8.14 -5.25
C GLY A 84 12.76 9.29 -5.55
N ALA A 85 12.42 10.11 -6.53
CA ALA A 85 13.20 11.29 -6.87
C ALA A 85 13.17 12.32 -5.72
N GLY A 86 14.28 12.44 -4.97
CA GLY A 86 14.47 13.43 -3.90
C GLY A 86 13.86 13.05 -2.54
N ALA A 87 13.27 11.87 -2.39
CA ALA A 87 12.79 11.37 -1.11
C ALA A 87 12.75 9.84 -1.08
N ASP A 88 13.04 9.27 0.08
CA ASP A 88 12.75 7.88 0.39
C ASP A 88 11.40 7.79 1.10
N TYR A 89 10.65 6.75 0.77
CA TYR A 89 9.33 6.50 1.32
C TYR A 89 9.36 5.24 2.17
N ARG A 90 8.69 5.32 3.32
CA ARG A 90 8.40 4.17 4.18
C ARG A 90 6.89 4.02 4.29
N ILE A 91 6.38 2.86 3.90
CA ILE A 91 4.95 2.57 3.90
C ILE A 91 4.70 1.47 4.92
N THR A 92 3.89 1.76 5.92
CA THR A 92 3.54 0.80 6.98
C THR A 92 2.07 0.47 6.92
N TRP A 93 1.76 -0.80 6.72
CA TRP A 93 0.42 -1.36 6.83
C TRP A 93 0.25 -2.02 8.18
N ARG A 94 -0.80 -1.68 8.90
CA ARG A 94 -1.17 -2.30 10.17
C ARG A 94 -2.59 -2.83 10.09
N LEU A 95 -2.75 -4.11 10.40
CA LEU A 95 -4.01 -4.82 10.40
C LEU A 95 -4.38 -5.17 11.84
N ARG A 96 -5.58 -4.82 12.25
CA ARG A 96 -6.09 -5.15 13.59
C ARG A 96 -7.52 -5.67 13.49
N PRO A 97 -7.85 -6.82 14.12
CA PRO A 97 -9.22 -7.27 14.22
C PRO A 97 -10.10 -6.17 14.83
N ALA A 98 -11.22 -5.88 14.18
CA ALA A 98 -12.19 -4.92 14.67
C ALA A 98 -13.47 -5.65 15.09
N ARG A 99 -14.06 -5.24 16.22
CA ARG A 99 -15.29 -5.87 16.71
C ARG A 99 -16.49 -5.42 15.86
N ARG A 100 -17.30 -6.40 15.43
CA ARG A 100 -18.60 -6.19 14.79
C ARG A 100 -19.60 -7.20 15.33
N ARG A 101 -20.90 -6.86 15.30
CA ARG A 101 -21.97 -7.78 15.72
C ARG A 101 -22.19 -8.95 14.74
N ARG A 102 -21.82 -8.77 13.47
CA ARG A 102 -21.97 -9.80 12.43
C ARG A 102 -20.73 -9.84 11.54
N GLY A 103 -20.11 -11.02 11.46
CA GLY A 103 -18.97 -11.32 10.59
C GLY A 103 -17.64 -10.70 10.99
N PRO A 104 -16.54 -11.15 10.37
CA PRO A 104 -15.21 -10.66 10.60
C PRO A 104 -15.04 -9.24 10.02
N ARG A 105 -14.22 -8.45 10.69
CA ARG A 105 -13.86 -7.09 10.25
C ARG A 105 -12.44 -6.76 10.68
N THR A 106 -11.69 -6.15 9.80
CA THR A 106 -10.31 -5.72 10.05
C THR A 106 -10.19 -4.21 9.87
N ALA A 107 -9.64 -3.53 10.88
CA ALA A 107 -9.18 -2.15 10.75
C ALA A 107 -7.79 -2.18 10.11
N VAL A 108 -7.65 -1.52 8.97
CA VAL A 108 -6.40 -1.40 8.22
C VAL A 108 -5.95 0.05 8.26
N THR A 109 -4.79 0.29 8.85
CA THR A 109 -4.15 1.60 8.84
C THR A 109 -2.93 1.54 7.94
N VAL A 110 -2.88 2.41 6.95
CA VAL A 110 -1.70 2.62 6.12
C VAL A 110 -1.09 3.97 6.43
N THR A 111 0.21 3.99 6.68
CA THR A 111 0.99 5.19 6.96
C THR A 111 2.10 5.29 5.93
N GLN A 112 2.21 6.43 5.27
CA GLN A 112 3.33 6.75 4.39
C GLN A 112 4.14 7.89 4.98
N GLU A 113 5.42 7.65 5.17
CA GLU A 113 6.42 8.60 5.63
C GLU A 113 7.35 8.93 4.48
N ALA A 114 7.59 10.21 4.22
CA ALA A 114 8.55 10.67 3.23
C ALA A 114 9.72 11.35 3.94
N VAL A 115 10.92 10.88 3.65
CA VAL A 115 12.18 11.45 4.17
C VAL A 115 12.93 12.05 2.98
N PRO A 116 13.03 13.40 2.89
CA PRO A 116 13.83 14.04 1.84
C PRO A 116 15.28 13.60 1.89
N THR A 117 15.83 13.21 0.75
CA THR A 117 17.21 12.72 0.63
C THR A 117 18.20 13.81 0.27
N ASP A 118 17.71 14.98 -0.18
CA ASP A 118 18.54 16.13 -0.56
C ASP A 118 17.96 17.46 -0.06
N PRO A 119 18.78 18.56 -0.01
CA PRO A 119 18.33 19.87 0.42
C PRO A 119 17.23 20.48 -0.46
N TYR A 120 17.26 20.23 -1.76
CA TYR A 120 16.25 20.72 -2.71
C TYR A 120 14.90 20.05 -2.46
N GLY A 121 14.89 18.74 -2.24
CA GLY A 121 13.70 17.98 -1.85
C GLY A 121 13.05 18.51 -0.56
N ARG A 122 13.84 19.02 0.38
CA ARG A 122 13.32 19.70 1.59
C ARG A 122 12.58 20.99 1.28
N VAL A 123 13.11 21.81 0.37
CA VAL A 123 12.49 23.08 -0.04
C VAL A 123 11.18 22.79 -0.80
N VAL A 124 11.20 21.84 -1.73
CA VAL A 124 9.99 21.43 -2.47
C VAL A 124 8.94 20.86 -1.52
N ALA A 125 9.33 20.02 -0.55
CA ALA A 125 8.42 19.49 0.46
C ALA A 125 7.79 20.58 1.33
N LEU A 126 8.49 21.64 1.64
CA LEU A 126 7.96 22.78 2.39
C LEU A 126 6.96 23.59 1.55
N LEU A 127 7.23 23.80 0.28
CA LEU A 127 6.38 24.62 -0.60
C LEU A 127 5.12 23.89 -1.08
N LEU A 128 5.21 22.58 -1.32
CA LEU A 128 4.13 21.75 -1.88
C LEU A 128 3.54 20.76 -0.88
N GLY A 129 4.03 20.76 0.35
CA GLY A 129 3.75 19.71 1.35
C GLY A 129 2.26 19.43 1.57
N GLY A 130 1.43 20.45 1.60
CA GLY A 130 -0.02 20.30 1.78
C GLY A 130 -0.72 19.64 0.58
N LEU A 131 -0.35 20.02 -0.65
CA LEU A 131 -0.92 19.45 -1.87
C LEU A 131 -0.40 18.02 -2.10
N ALA A 132 0.89 17.79 -1.86
CA ALA A 132 1.47 16.47 -1.96
C ALA A 132 0.87 15.50 -0.92
N ALA A 133 0.71 15.94 0.32
CA ALA A 133 0.08 15.15 1.38
C ALA A 133 -1.36 14.76 1.03
N ARG A 134 -2.13 15.70 0.44
CA ARG A 134 -3.49 15.41 0.01
C ARG A 134 -3.54 14.41 -1.15
N ALA A 135 -2.64 14.52 -2.11
CA ALA A 135 -2.54 13.55 -3.21
C ALA A 135 -2.21 12.14 -2.69
N VAL A 136 -1.29 12.04 -1.74
CA VAL A 136 -0.95 10.77 -1.06
C VAL A 136 -2.16 10.24 -0.29
N GLU A 137 -2.85 11.08 0.48
CA GLU A 137 -4.05 10.68 1.22
C GLU A 137 -5.13 10.09 0.29
N VAL A 138 -5.39 10.73 -0.84
CA VAL A 138 -6.35 10.25 -1.85
C VAL A 138 -5.91 8.91 -2.42
N ALA A 139 -4.61 8.74 -2.74
CA ALA A 139 -4.07 7.49 -3.24
C ALA A 139 -4.22 6.35 -2.22
N LEU A 140 -3.85 6.58 -0.96
CA LEU A 140 -3.97 5.58 0.11
C LEU A 140 -5.43 5.20 0.39
N ARG A 141 -6.38 6.17 0.32
CA ARG A 141 -7.82 5.87 0.44
C ARG A 141 -8.32 5.00 -0.69
N ARG A 142 -7.83 5.23 -1.92
CA ARG A 142 -8.16 4.42 -3.08
C ARG A 142 -7.63 2.99 -2.90
N ASP A 143 -6.37 2.83 -2.51
CA ASP A 143 -5.77 1.51 -2.27
C ASP A 143 -6.55 0.71 -1.21
N LEU A 144 -7.00 1.37 -0.13
CA LEU A 144 -7.85 0.74 0.89
C LEU A 144 -9.23 0.35 0.34
N ALA A 145 -9.83 1.18 -0.50
CA ALA A 145 -11.13 0.88 -1.11
C ALA A 145 -11.02 -0.30 -2.07
N ASP A 146 -9.97 -0.37 -2.88
CA ASP A 146 -9.71 -1.48 -3.81
C ASP A 146 -9.48 -2.79 -3.04
N LEU A 147 -8.72 -2.74 -1.94
CA LEU A 147 -8.50 -3.90 -1.08
C LEU A 147 -9.83 -4.38 -0.45
N ALA A 148 -10.71 -3.46 -0.06
CA ALA A 148 -12.04 -3.80 0.46
C ALA A 148 -12.95 -4.44 -0.61
N VAL A 149 -12.85 -4.01 -1.87
CA VAL A 149 -13.57 -4.63 -2.99
C VAL A 149 -13.04 -6.04 -3.24
N ALA A 150 -11.72 -6.22 -3.28
CA ALA A 150 -11.08 -7.52 -3.48
C ALA A 150 -11.46 -8.52 -2.37
N ALA A 151 -11.49 -8.08 -1.12
CA ALA A 151 -11.89 -8.92 0.01
C ALA A 151 -13.35 -9.40 -0.11
N ARG A 152 -14.26 -8.54 -0.55
CA ARG A 152 -15.66 -8.93 -0.78
C ARG A 152 -15.81 -9.94 -1.91
N ALA A 153 -15.06 -9.76 -3.00
CA ALA A 153 -15.08 -10.67 -4.14
C ALA A 153 -14.56 -12.07 -3.73
N ALA A 154 -13.47 -12.14 -2.97
CA ALA A 154 -12.92 -13.40 -2.45
C ALA A 154 -13.92 -14.13 -1.54
N GLY A 155 -14.54 -13.45 -0.57
CA GLY A 155 -15.53 -14.03 0.32
C GLY A 155 -16.80 -14.51 -0.39
N SER A 156 -17.15 -13.93 -1.53
CA SER A 156 -18.30 -14.39 -2.34
C SER A 156 -17.99 -15.68 -3.10
N LEU A 157 -16.74 -15.93 -3.46
CA LEU A 157 -16.31 -17.16 -4.13
C LEU A 157 -16.23 -18.36 -3.17
N GLU A 158 -15.91 -18.13 -1.89
CA GLU A 158 -15.88 -19.18 -0.87
C GLU A 158 -17.28 -19.60 -0.40
N ALA A 159 -18.28 -18.73 -0.57
CA ALA A 159 -19.65 -18.97 -0.15
C ALA A 159 -20.51 -19.65 -1.25
N ALA A 160 -20.00 -19.87 -2.45
CA ALA A 160 -20.68 -20.46 -3.61
C ALA A 160 -20.24 -21.92 -3.84
#